data_90730635d653f4853f1eeadad670b3b1
#
_entry.id   90730635d653f4853f1eeadad670b3b1
#
_cell.length_a   1.000
_cell.length_b   1.000
_cell.length_c   1.000
_cell.angle_alpha   90.00
_cell.angle_beta   90.00
_cell.angle_gamma   90.00
#
_symmetry.space_group_name_H-M   'P 1'
#
loop_
_entity.id
_entity.type
_entity.pdbx_description
1 polymer ?
#
loop_
_entity_poly.entity_id
_entity_poly.type
_entity_poly.pdbx_seq_one_letter_code
_entity_poly.pdbx_strand_id
1 'polypeptide(L)'
;MKEMYIVEVIVEKEEYVEDGVHKGMQGWICDSDNSYNSWLINFPQCGEKSDIATISIKETDLKQINGMDAQINELIKEKFENNC
;
A
#
# COMPACT_ATOMS: atom_id res chain seq x y z
N MET A 1 -13.11 -5.77 6.39
CA MET A 1 -11.65 -5.84 6.64
C MET A 1 -11.35 -5.57 8.09
N LYS A 2 -10.22 -6.01 8.55
CA LYS A 2 -9.80 -5.88 9.96
C LYS A 2 -8.34 -5.49 10.01
N GLU A 3 -7.89 -5.07 11.20
CA GLU A 3 -6.48 -4.87 11.47
C GLU A 3 -5.70 -6.14 11.16
N MET A 4 -4.47 -5.99 10.72
CA MET A 4 -3.54 -7.06 10.35
C MET A 4 -3.89 -7.81 9.07
N TYR A 5 -5.01 -7.50 8.41
CA TYR A 5 -5.29 -8.06 7.09
C TYR A 5 -4.26 -7.54 6.09
N ILE A 6 -3.86 -8.42 5.18
CA ILE A 6 -2.96 -8.06 4.09
C ILE A 6 -3.79 -7.68 2.89
N VAL A 7 -3.46 -6.56 2.26
CA VAL A 7 -4.25 -5.96 1.19
C VAL A 7 -3.36 -5.52 0.03
N GLU A 8 -3.98 -5.41 -1.13
CA GLU A 8 -3.32 -4.90 -2.34
C GLU A 8 -4.11 -3.69 -2.85
N VAL A 9 -3.40 -2.66 -3.27
CA VAL A 9 -4.00 -1.48 -3.90
C VAL A 9 -4.42 -1.84 -5.32
N ILE A 10 -5.69 -1.65 -5.64
CA ILE A 10 -6.25 -2.06 -6.94
C ILE A 10 -6.50 -0.89 -7.91
N VAL A 11 -6.13 0.32 -7.51
CA VAL A 11 -6.29 1.52 -8.35
C VAL A 11 -5.02 2.36 -8.31
N GLU A 12 -4.78 3.09 -9.39
CA GLU A 12 -3.71 4.07 -9.43
C GLU A 12 -4.33 5.46 -9.24
N LYS A 13 -4.08 6.08 -8.09
CA LYS A 13 -4.62 7.40 -7.77
C LYS A 13 -3.50 8.36 -7.43
N GLU A 14 -3.59 9.57 -7.93
CA GLU A 14 -2.60 10.60 -7.69
C GLU A 14 -2.37 10.86 -6.20
N GLU A 15 -3.43 10.86 -5.40
CA GLU A 15 -3.30 11.08 -3.96
C GLU A 15 -2.47 10.02 -3.25
N TYR A 16 -2.46 8.79 -3.76
CA TYR A 16 -1.62 7.72 -3.21
C TYR A 16 -0.20 7.79 -3.80
N VAL A 17 -0.11 8.12 -5.07
CA VAL A 17 1.18 8.23 -5.78
C VAL A 17 2.05 9.32 -5.15
N GLU A 18 1.46 10.39 -4.66
CA GLU A 18 2.20 11.45 -3.97
C GLU A 18 2.96 10.92 -2.75
N ASP A 19 2.46 9.85 -2.13
CA ASP A 19 3.10 9.19 -1.01
C ASP A 19 3.95 7.99 -1.43
N GLY A 20 4.09 7.77 -2.73
CA GLY A 20 4.88 6.66 -3.27
C GLY A 20 4.12 5.35 -3.41
N VAL A 21 2.79 5.37 -3.26
CA VAL A 21 1.96 4.16 -3.33
C VAL A 21 1.31 4.05 -4.70
N HIS A 22 1.58 2.93 -5.36
CA HIS A 22 1.09 2.66 -6.72
C HIS A 22 0.20 1.41 -6.72
N LYS A 23 -0.61 1.29 -7.76
CA LYS A 23 -1.43 0.10 -7.98
C LYS A 23 -0.57 -1.15 -7.98
N GLY A 24 -1.04 -2.18 -7.30
CA GLY A 24 -0.33 -3.46 -7.17
C GLY A 24 0.52 -3.56 -5.92
N MET A 25 0.78 -2.47 -5.26
CA MET A 25 1.54 -2.50 -4.00
C MET A 25 0.73 -3.18 -2.91
N GLN A 26 1.42 -3.90 -2.05
CA GLN A 26 0.83 -4.68 -0.98
C GLN A 26 1.23 -4.12 0.37
N GLY A 27 0.31 -4.19 1.31
CA GLY A 27 0.55 -3.72 2.65
C GLY A 27 -0.35 -4.42 3.65
N TRP A 28 -0.27 -3.98 4.89
CA TRP A 28 -1.12 -4.54 5.93
C TRP A 28 -1.82 -3.43 6.69
N ILE A 29 -3.02 -3.77 7.17
CA ILE A 29 -3.87 -2.81 7.88
C ILE A 29 -3.32 -2.61 9.29
N CYS A 30 -2.87 -1.39 9.58
CA CYS A 30 -2.37 -1.02 10.92
C CYS A 30 -3.51 -0.66 11.85
N ASP A 31 -4.50 0.06 11.34
CA ASP A 31 -5.58 0.57 12.16
C ASP A 31 -6.73 0.99 11.25
N SER A 32 -7.90 1.19 11.84
CA SER A 32 -9.02 1.77 11.12
C SER A 32 -8.85 3.28 11.09
N ASP A 33 -9.10 3.87 9.92
CA ASP A 33 -9.26 5.31 9.82
C ASP A 33 -10.74 5.59 10.07
N ASN A 34 -11.05 6.45 11.01
CA ASN A 34 -12.43 6.75 11.40
C ASN A 34 -13.19 7.56 10.35
N SER A 35 -12.64 7.75 9.16
CA SER A 35 -13.23 8.53 8.08
C SER A 35 -13.71 7.62 6.96
N TYR A 36 -15.01 7.37 6.89
CA TYR A 36 -15.68 6.84 5.68
C TYR A 36 -15.04 5.59 5.04
N ASN A 37 -14.97 4.48 5.77
CA ASN A 37 -14.51 3.21 5.22
C ASN A 37 -13.07 3.26 4.68
N SER A 38 -12.21 3.98 5.36
CA SER A 38 -10.79 4.02 5.07
C SER A 38 -10.02 3.24 6.13
N TRP A 39 -8.83 2.78 5.73
CA TRP A 39 -7.94 2.02 6.60
C TRP A 39 -6.54 2.58 6.51
N LEU A 40 -5.85 2.60 7.64
CA LEU A 40 -4.44 3.00 7.67
C LEU A 40 -3.60 1.80 7.26
N ILE A 41 -2.90 1.93 6.13
CA ILE A 41 -2.13 0.84 5.54
C ILE A 41 -0.64 1.16 5.60
N ASN A 42 0.14 0.20 6.06
CA ASN A 42 1.60 0.27 6.02
C ASN A 42 2.11 -0.50 4.80
N PHE A 43 2.96 0.15 4.01
CA PHE A 43 3.56 -0.44 2.82
C PHE A 43 5.06 -0.65 3.06
N PRO A 44 5.48 -1.86 3.44
CA PRO A 44 6.90 -2.14 3.64
C PRO A 44 7.64 -2.30 2.32
N GLN A 45 8.95 -2.20 2.38
CA GLN A 45 9.79 -2.53 1.24
C GLN A 45 10.95 -3.44 1.68
N CYS A 46 11.36 -4.31 0.77
CA CYS A 46 12.39 -5.29 1.03
C CYS A 46 13.77 -4.62 1.03
N GLY A 47 14.60 -4.97 1.98
CA GLY A 47 15.98 -4.48 2.01
C GLY A 47 16.18 -3.07 2.54
N GLU A 48 15.10 -2.38 2.84
CA GLU A 48 15.16 -1.02 3.38
C GLU A 48 14.71 -1.00 4.83
N LYS A 49 15.25 -0.08 5.61
CA LYS A 49 14.88 0.06 7.01
C LYS A 49 13.57 0.80 7.21
N SER A 50 13.23 1.66 6.28
CA SER A 50 12.00 2.46 6.37
C SER A 50 10.97 1.94 5.37
N ASP A 51 9.71 2.05 5.75
CA ASP A 51 8.61 1.68 4.89
C ASP A 51 8.44 2.71 3.77
N ILE A 52 7.76 2.30 2.68
CA ILE A 52 7.43 3.21 1.61
C ILE A 52 6.53 4.32 2.14
N ALA A 53 5.45 3.94 2.82
CA ALA A 53 4.49 4.88 3.37
C ALA A 53 3.57 4.18 4.36
N THR A 54 2.95 4.95 5.22
CA THR A 54 1.82 4.52 6.04
C THR A 54 0.73 5.56 5.82
N ILE A 55 -0.26 5.24 5.02
CA ILE A 55 -1.29 6.19 4.61
C ILE A 55 -2.68 5.59 4.70
N SER A 56 -3.68 6.47 4.68
CA SER A 56 -5.08 6.09 4.69
C SER A 56 -5.56 5.80 3.27
N ILE A 57 -6.17 4.64 3.06
CA ILE A 57 -6.68 4.23 1.76
C ILE A 57 -8.11 3.76 1.90
N LYS A 58 -8.97 4.14 0.96
CA LYS A 58 -10.36 3.72 0.97
C LYS A 58 -10.47 2.22 0.75
N GLU A 59 -11.38 1.59 1.48
CA GLU A 59 -11.61 0.15 1.38
C GLU A 59 -11.93 -0.28 -0.06
N THR A 60 -12.67 0.54 -0.79
CA THR A 60 -13.02 0.26 -2.19
C THR A 60 -11.82 0.23 -3.13
N ASP A 61 -10.70 0.81 -2.70
CA ASP A 61 -9.46 0.85 -3.49
C ASP A 61 -8.49 -0.28 -3.11
N LEU A 62 -8.94 -1.18 -2.25
CA LEU A 62 -8.15 -2.30 -1.72
C LEU A 62 -8.83 -3.64 -1.99
N LYS A 63 -8.03 -4.70 -2.05
CA LYS A 63 -8.56 -6.06 -1.97
C LYS A 63 -7.74 -6.85 -0.97
N GLN A 64 -8.38 -7.75 -0.25
CA GLN A 64 -7.68 -8.64 0.66
C GLN A 64 -6.93 -9.71 -0.11
N ILE A 65 -5.71 -10.01 0.32
CA ILE A 65 -4.88 -11.07 -0.26
C ILE A 65 -4.38 -11.97 0.86
N ASN A 66 -3.90 -13.16 0.50
CA ASN A 66 -3.53 -14.18 1.48
C ASN A 66 -2.11 -14.07 2.02
N GLY A 67 -1.27 -13.33 1.36
CA GLY A 67 0.11 -13.15 1.79
C GLY A 67 0.69 -11.90 1.21
N MET A 68 1.71 -11.36 1.85
CA MET A 68 2.35 -10.14 1.42
C MET A 68 3.74 -10.43 0.91
N ASP A 69 4.09 -9.81 -0.22
CA ASP A 69 5.44 -9.85 -0.75
C ASP A 69 5.96 -8.42 -0.89
N ALA A 70 6.81 -8.02 0.04
CA ALA A 70 7.38 -6.67 0.05
C ALA A 70 8.29 -6.44 -1.16
N GLN A 71 8.80 -7.51 -1.78
CA GLN A 71 9.61 -7.40 -2.98
C GLN A 71 8.80 -6.85 -4.16
N ILE A 72 7.51 -7.15 -4.20
CA ILE A 72 6.61 -6.59 -5.22
C ILE A 72 6.56 -5.07 -5.08
N ASN A 73 6.48 -4.56 -3.86
CA ASN A 73 6.49 -3.12 -3.61
C ASN A 73 7.77 -2.47 -4.11
N GLU A 74 8.90 -3.10 -3.84
CA GLU A 74 10.19 -2.61 -4.30
C GLU A 74 10.29 -2.59 -5.82
N LEU A 75 9.83 -3.65 -6.48
CA LEU A 75 9.84 -3.73 -7.94
C LEU A 75 8.96 -2.66 -8.58
N ILE A 76 7.79 -2.40 -8.01
CA ILE A 76 6.89 -1.37 -8.51
C ILE A 76 7.52 0.01 -8.31
N LYS A 77 8.08 0.26 -7.13
CA LYS A 77 8.77 1.52 -6.83
C LYS A 77 9.90 1.78 -7.84
N GLU A 78 10.74 0.79 -8.09
CA GLU A 78 11.83 0.91 -9.04
C GLU A 78 11.35 1.23 -10.45
N LYS A 79 10.27 0.59 -10.87
CA LYS A 79 9.68 0.82 -12.19
C LYS A 79 9.30 2.28 -12.39
N PHE A 80 8.71 2.91 -11.38
CA PHE A 80 8.31 4.31 -11.47
C PHE A 80 9.48 5.27 -11.29
N GLU A 81 10.45 4.94 -10.45
CA GLU A 81 11.63 5.78 -10.25
C GLU A 81 12.56 5.77 -11.45
N ASN A 82 12.67 4.64 -12.14
CA ASN A 82 13.59 4.50 -13.27
C ASN A 82 13.01 5.01 -14.58
N ASN A 83 11.80 5.48 -14.60
CA ASN A 83 11.14 6.02 -15.79
C ASN A 83 11.19 7.55 -15.85
N CYS A 84 12.11 8.14 -15.17
CA CYS A 84 12.29 9.59 -15.21
C CYS A 84 13.03 10.03 -16.46
#